data_9988102147322eb53a6c62171eae92a9
#
_entry.id   9988102147322eb53a6c62171eae92a9
#
_cell.length_a   1.000
_cell.length_b   1.000
_cell.length_c   1.000
_cell.angle_alpha   90.00
_cell.angle_beta   90.00
_cell.angle_gamma   90.00
#
_symmetry.space_group_name_H-M   'P 1'
#
loop_
_entity.id
_entity.type
_entity.pdbx_description
1 polymer ?
#
loop_
_entity_poly.entity_id
_entity_poly.type
_entity_poly.pdbx_seq_one_letter_code
_entity_poly.pdbx_strand_id
1 'polypeptide(L)'
;LKRIPGLTSNFQLLEGGSPTFVLNGKVTTVQELAAIPSSEIKRIIVDSSPSAEYSASNKGVVYITTKTLLSNTLSSELSNASVFARHYMDMVDLTINERYKKVSNLLTVGYSYIKSTQIDNTTETVYLPQQTIESAKERRTHSKGNILNCFYSMDWDINKRHSMGIQYTGNVSRTNEHEPTLQTMNGNEMAFFQWKD
;
A
#
# COMPACT_ATOMS: atom_id res chain seq x y z
N LEU A 1 6.53 -7.37 14.65
CA LEU A 1 5.13 -7.77 14.40
C LEU A 1 4.95 -9.21 14.87
N LYS A 2 4.15 -9.45 15.92
CA LYS A 2 3.73 -10.82 16.26
C LYS A 2 2.91 -11.36 15.10
N ARG A 3 3.27 -12.57 14.61
CA ARG A 3 2.48 -13.28 13.60
C ARG A 3 1.06 -13.46 14.11
N ILE A 4 0.09 -12.95 13.36
CA ILE A 4 -1.33 -13.21 13.63
C ILE A 4 -1.66 -14.56 12.98
N PRO A 5 -2.10 -15.57 13.73
CA PRO A 5 -2.50 -16.84 13.15
C PRO A 5 -3.58 -16.64 12.08
N GLY A 6 -3.42 -17.26 10.92
CA GLY A 6 -4.38 -17.16 9.81
C GLY A 6 -4.15 -16.02 8.82
N LEU A 7 -3.18 -15.12 9.07
CA LEU A 7 -2.83 -14.02 8.17
C LEU A 7 -1.36 -14.09 7.71
N THR A 8 -1.14 -13.73 6.45
CA THR A 8 0.20 -13.52 5.88
C THR A 8 0.75 -12.15 6.31
N SER A 9 2.05 -11.89 6.07
CA SER A 9 2.68 -10.58 6.30
C SER A 9 2.03 -9.42 5.53
N ASN A 10 1.31 -9.73 4.44
CA ASN A 10 0.61 -8.76 3.60
C ASN A 10 -0.89 -8.65 3.94
N PHE A 11 -1.31 -9.07 5.12
CA PHE A 11 -2.71 -9.07 5.58
C PHE A 11 -3.68 -9.89 4.70
N GLN A 12 -3.16 -10.90 4.00
CA GLN A 12 -3.97 -11.86 3.24
C GLN A 12 -4.24 -13.10 4.10
N LEU A 13 -5.39 -13.74 3.90
CA LEU A 13 -5.69 -15.02 4.52
C LEU A 13 -4.77 -16.12 3.98
N LEU A 14 -4.39 -17.08 4.81
CA LEU A 14 -3.55 -18.22 4.41
C LEU A 14 -4.20 -19.07 3.30
N GLU A 15 -5.53 -19.09 3.23
CA GLU A 15 -6.31 -19.77 2.18
C GLU A 15 -6.48 -18.93 0.91
N GLY A 16 -5.84 -17.76 0.85
CA GLY A 16 -5.88 -16.82 -0.27
C GLY A 16 -7.12 -15.92 -0.27
N GLY A 17 -6.94 -14.66 -0.63
CA GLY A 17 -7.95 -13.62 -0.70
C GLY A 17 -7.75 -12.50 0.32
N SER A 18 -8.37 -11.37 0.07
CA SER A 18 -8.34 -10.22 0.98
C SER A 18 -9.51 -10.32 1.95
N PRO A 19 -9.25 -10.31 3.27
CA PRO A 19 -10.32 -10.31 4.27
C PRO A 19 -10.98 -8.92 4.36
N THR A 20 -12.20 -8.91 4.89
CA THR A 20 -12.80 -7.68 5.40
C THR A 20 -12.27 -7.41 6.81
N PHE A 21 -11.85 -6.19 7.08
CA PHE A 21 -11.42 -5.78 8.41
C PHE A 21 -12.55 -5.06 9.14
N VAL A 22 -12.77 -5.44 10.40
CA VAL A 22 -13.78 -4.85 11.27
C VAL A 22 -13.10 -4.38 12.55
N LEU A 23 -13.02 -3.06 12.72
CA LEU A 23 -12.43 -2.42 13.89
C LEU A 23 -13.52 -1.95 14.83
N ASN A 24 -13.55 -2.47 16.06
CA ASN A 24 -14.54 -2.11 17.08
C ASN A 24 -15.99 -2.17 16.57
N GLY A 25 -16.30 -3.13 15.67
CA GLY A 25 -17.63 -3.30 15.09
C GLY A 25 -17.93 -2.50 13.83
N LYS A 26 -16.96 -1.70 13.32
CA LYS A 26 -17.09 -0.97 12.05
C LYS A 26 -16.15 -1.56 11.00
N VAL A 27 -16.61 -1.66 9.75
CA VAL A 27 -15.74 -2.01 8.61
C VAL A 27 -14.70 -0.92 8.44
N THR A 28 -13.44 -1.31 8.26
CA THR A 28 -12.29 -0.41 8.23
C THR A 28 -11.33 -0.78 7.08
N THR A 29 -10.42 0.11 6.77
CA THR A 29 -9.39 -0.08 5.74
C THR A 29 -8.07 -0.55 6.35
N VAL A 30 -7.19 -1.11 5.49
CA VAL A 30 -5.84 -1.49 5.91
C VAL A 30 -5.03 -0.27 6.37
N GLN A 31 -5.26 0.90 5.76
CA GLN A 31 -4.61 2.16 6.12
C GLN A 31 -4.97 2.59 7.55
N GLU A 32 -6.27 2.51 7.90
CA GLU A 32 -6.72 2.80 9.28
C GLU A 32 -6.10 1.84 10.29
N LEU A 33 -6.00 0.55 9.93
CA LEU A 33 -5.38 -0.45 10.81
C LEU A 33 -3.88 -0.23 10.98
N ALA A 34 -3.18 0.16 9.91
CA ALA A 34 -1.74 0.44 9.96
C ALA A 34 -1.40 1.62 10.89
N ALA A 35 -2.36 2.54 11.05
CA ALA A 35 -2.21 3.69 11.93
C ALA A 35 -2.47 3.38 13.42
N ILE A 36 -2.94 2.16 13.77
CA ILE A 36 -3.19 1.78 15.16
C ILE A 36 -1.93 1.13 15.74
N PRO A 37 -1.32 1.71 16.78
CA PRO A 37 -0.20 1.08 17.47
C PRO A 37 -0.58 -0.32 17.95
N SER A 38 0.31 -1.29 17.74
CA SER A 38 0.05 -2.69 18.17
C SER A 38 -0.18 -2.81 19.69
N SER A 39 0.35 -1.88 20.47
CA SER A 39 0.12 -1.77 21.90
C SER A 39 -1.33 -1.44 22.28
N GLU A 40 -2.10 -0.83 21.39
CA GLU A 40 -3.50 -0.47 21.62
C GLU A 40 -4.46 -1.59 21.24
N ILE A 41 -3.99 -2.62 20.55
CA ILE A 41 -4.82 -3.76 20.18
C ILE A 41 -5.05 -4.65 21.40
N LYS A 42 -6.34 -4.86 21.73
CA LYS A 42 -6.77 -5.75 22.80
C LYS A 42 -6.95 -7.19 22.31
N ARG A 43 -7.55 -7.36 21.14
CA ARG A 43 -7.94 -8.66 20.61
C ARG A 43 -8.04 -8.63 19.10
N ILE A 44 -7.61 -9.72 18.45
CA ILE A 44 -7.82 -9.98 17.02
C ILE A 44 -8.46 -11.35 16.91
N ILE A 45 -9.54 -11.45 16.12
CA ILE A 45 -10.20 -12.70 15.77
C ILE A 45 -10.24 -12.77 14.25
N VAL A 46 -9.77 -13.90 13.70
CA VAL A 46 -9.89 -14.20 12.28
C VAL A 46 -11.00 -15.22 12.11
N ASP A 47 -12.03 -14.86 11.34
CA ASP A 47 -13.14 -15.71 11.00
C ASP A 47 -13.08 -16.03 9.50
N SER A 48 -12.80 -17.29 9.17
CA SER A 48 -12.73 -17.79 7.79
C SER A 48 -14.10 -18.18 7.22
N SER A 49 -15.14 -18.19 8.05
CA SER A 49 -16.51 -18.56 7.66
C SER A 49 -17.52 -17.49 8.13
N PRO A 50 -17.38 -16.24 7.64
CA PRO A 50 -18.18 -15.13 8.13
C PRO A 50 -19.65 -15.31 7.80
N SER A 51 -20.52 -14.74 8.66
CA SER A 51 -21.94 -14.66 8.41
C SER A 51 -22.28 -13.86 7.15
N ALA A 52 -23.45 -14.08 6.58
CA ALA A 52 -23.91 -13.45 5.32
C ALA A 52 -23.88 -11.90 5.32
N GLU A 53 -23.76 -11.28 6.49
CA GLU A 53 -23.69 -9.83 6.68
C GLU A 53 -22.44 -9.21 6.04
N TYR A 54 -21.33 -9.96 5.94
CA TYR A 54 -20.04 -9.47 5.41
C TYR A 54 -19.74 -9.94 3.99
N SER A 55 -20.79 -10.30 3.23
CA SER A 55 -20.77 -10.52 1.78
C SER A 55 -20.07 -11.77 1.24
N ALA A 56 -20.73 -12.38 0.28
CA ALA A 56 -20.27 -13.55 -0.47
C ALA A 56 -18.98 -13.36 -1.29
N SER A 57 -18.41 -12.17 -1.36
CA SER A 57 -17.18 -11.85 -2.11
C SER A 57 -15.89 -11.96 -1.29
N ASN A 58 -15.97 -11.94 0.05
CA ASN A 58 -14.81 -11.96 0.93
C ASN A 58 -14.65 -13.30 1.61
N LYS A 59 -13.45 -13.88 1.50
CA LYS A 59 -13.13 -15.22 2.05
C LYS A 59 -12.93 -15.25 3.57
N GLY A 60 -13.15 -14.14 4.27
CA GLY A 60 -13.06 -14.08 5.74
C GLY A 60 -13.17 -12.67 6.30
N VAL A 61 -13.34 -12.58 7.60
CA VAL A 61 -13.42 -11.33 8.35
C VAL A 61 -12.39 -11.34 9.48
N VAL A 62 -11.70 -10.21 9.64
CA VAL A 62 -10.76 -10.00 10.76
C VAL A 62 -11.34 -8.95 11.69
N TYR A 63 -11.82 -9.41 12.85
CA TYR A 63 -12.32 -8.54 13.90
C TYR A 63 -11.17 -8.06 14.77
N ILE A 64 -11.02 -6.76 14.89
CA ILE A 64 -10.00 -6.11 15.71
C ILE A 64 -10.70 -5.29 16.77
N THR A 65 -10.37 -5.58 18.03
CA THR A 65 -10.87 -4.82 19.17
C THR A 65 -9.68 -4.10 19.80
N THR A 66 -9.77 -2.79 19.94
CA THR A 66 -8.77 -2.00 20.65
C THR A 66 -9.04 -1.98 22.14
N LYS A 67 -8.03 -1.67 22.94
CA LYS A 67 -8.21 -1.29 24.33
C LYS A 67 -9.14 -0.07 24.35
N THR A 68 -10.03 0.00 25.32
CA THR A 68 -10.85 1.19 25.50
C THR A 68 -9.91 2.37 25.71
N LEU A 69 -9.83 3.26 24.71
CA LEU A 69 -9.03 4.48 24.84
C LEU A 69 -9.61 5.27 26.02
N LEU A 70 -8.74 5.63 26.94
CA LEU A 70 -9.10 6.57 27.99
C LEU A 70 -9.53 7.87 27.31
N SER A 71 -10.58 8.52 27.81
CA SER A 71 -10.98 9.83 27.31
C SER A 71 -9.78 10.78 27.42
N ASN A 72 -9.53 11.58 26.37
CA ASN A 72 -8.46 12.56 26.26
C ASN A 72 -7.06 11.92 26.14
N THR A 73 -6.84 11.17 25.08
CA THR A 73 -5.53 10.63 24.70
C THR A 73 -5.02 11.30 23.44
N LEU A 74 -3.72 11.58 23.40
CA LEU A 74 -2.98 11.99 22.22
C LEU A 74 -1.78 11.08 22.08
N SER A 75 -1.62 10.46 20.92
CA SER A 75 -0.43 9.70 20.56
C SER A 75 0.11 10.16 19.22
N SER A 76 1.41 10.17 19.07
CA SER A 76 2.09 10.44 17.81
C SER A 76 3.16 9.40 17.57
N GLU A 77 3.30 8.98 16.31
CA GLU A 77 4.33 8.05 15.88
C GLU A 77 5.00 8.62 14.64
N LEU A 78 6.32 8.66 14.66
CA LEU A 78 7.15 8.97 13.50
C LEU A 78 7.89 7.71 13.11
N SER A 79 7.68 7.22 11.90
CA SER A 79 8.37 6.07 11.37
C SER A 79 9.22 6.46 10.15
N ASN A 80 10.36 5.78 10.00
CA ASN A 80 11.19 5.86 8.81
C ASN A 80 11.56 4.45 8.38
N ALA A 81 11.50 4.20 7.07
CA ALA A 81 11.93 2.95 6.48
C ALA A 81 12.71 3.23 5.20
N SER A 82 13.96 2.76 5.16
CA SER A 82 14.83 2.86 3.99
C SER A 82 15.13 1.48 3.44
N VAL A 83 14.95 1.30 2.14
CA VAL A 83 15.26 0.07 1.42
C VAL A 83 16.40 0.34 0.46
N PHE A 84 17.51 -0.38 0.67
CA PHE A 84 18.72 -0.32 -0.15
C PHE A 84 18.88 -1.64 -0.88
N ALA A 85 18.57 -1.64 -2.17
CA ALA A 85 18.76 -2.78 -3.03
C ALA A 85 18.99 -2.29 -4.48
N ARG A 86 18.60 -3.08 -5.49
CA ARG A 86 18.53 -2.60 -6.89
C ARG A 86 17.63 -1.35 -7.03
N HIS A 87 16.68 -1.21 -6.11
CA HIS A 87 15.81 -0.05 -5.97
C HIS A 87 16.12 0.63 -4.64
N TYR A 88 16.18 1.94 -4.64
CA TYR A 88 16.26 2.74 -3.43
C TYR A 88 14.89 3.31 -3.14
N MET A 89 14.43 3.14 -1.90
CA MET A 89 13.20 3.74 -1.43
C MET A 89 13.42 4.22 0.00
N ASP A 90 13.02 5.44 0.27
CA ASP A 90 13.01 6.05 1.58
C ASP A 90 11.59 6.55 1.88
N MET A 91 11.08 6.19 3.04
CA MET A 91 9.72 6.51 3.48
C MET A 91 9.76 7.09 4.87
N VAL A 92 9.04 8.18 5.07
CA VAL A 92 8.83 8.81 6.37
C VAL A 92 7.34 9.01 6.56
N ASP A 93 6.79 8.46 7.64
CA ASP A 93 5.39 8.58 7.99
C ASP A 93 5.23 9.19 9.38
N LEU A 94 4.37 10.19 9.50
CA LEU A 94 3.90 10.79 10.74
C LEU A 94 2.45 10.40 10.94
N THR A 95 2.16 9.73 12.05
CA THR A 95 0.80 9.41 12.47
C THR A 95 0.49 10.13 13.77
N ILE A 96 -0.65 10.80 13.82
CA ILE A 96 -1.20 11.45 15.00
C ILE A 96 -2.58 10.86 15.25
N ASN A 97 -2.77 10.31 16.44
CA ASN A 97 -4.05 9.78 16.90
C ASN A 97 -4.46 10.55 18.15
N GLU A 98 -5.62 11.19 18.08
CA GLU A 98 -6.20 11.97 19.16
C GLU A 98 -7.59 11.43 19.49
N ARG A 99 -7.88 11.28 20.77
CA ARG A 99 -9.23 11.11 21.26
C ARG A 99 -9.53 12.12 22.34
N TYR A 100 -10.55 12.92 22.09
CA TYR A 100 -11.08 13.86 23.06
C TYR A 100 -12.56 13.56 23.29
N LYS A 101 -12.89 13.06 24.51
CA LYS A 101 -14.26 12.66 24.88
C LYS A 101 -14.86 11.66 23.88
N LYS A 102 -15.76 12.15 23.01
CA LYS A 102 -16.55 11.36 22.05
C LYS A 102 -16.02 11.49 20.63
N VAL A 103 -14.97 12.26 20.41
CA VAL A 103 -14.37 12.49 19.09
C VAL A 103 -13.01 11.81 19.04
N SER A 104 -12.78 11.07 17.98
CA SER A 104 -11.47 10.47 17.66
C SER A 104 -11.00 11.02 16.32
N ASN A 105 -9.77 11.47 16.26
CA ASN A 105 -9.11 11.96 15.06
C ASN A 105 -7.88 11.10 14.78
N LEU A 106 -7.68 10.73 13.53
CA LEU A 106 -6.49 10.06 13.05
C LEU A 106 -5.97 10.81 11.83
N LEU A 107 -4.73 11.26 11.88
CA LEU A 107 -4.03 11.87 10.76
C LEU A 107 -2.76 11.06 10.49
N THR A 108 -2.59 10.63 9.24
CA THR A 108 -1.33 10.05 8.76
C THR A 108 -0.85 10.84 7.56
N VAL A 109 0.38 11.32 7.61
CA VAL A 109 1.06 11.99 6.50
C VAL A 109 2.34 11.22 6.20
N GLY A 110 2.45 10.73 4.96
CA GLY A 110 3.58 9.96 4.51
C GLY A 110 4.27 10.61 3.32
N TYR A 111 5.59 10.64 3.33
CA TYR A 111 6.41 11.04 2.20
C TYR A 111 7.32 9.90 1.81
N SER A 112 7.35 9.60 0.51
CA SER A 112 8.23 8.56 -0.04
C SER A 112 9.04 9.10 -1.19
N TYR A 113 10.34 8.79 -1.19
CA TYR A 113 11.23 8.97 -2.33
C TYR A 113 11.58 7.60 -2.89
N ILE A 114 11.41 7.43 -4.21
CA ILE A 114 11.65 6.16 -4.89
C ILE A 114 12.60 6.40 -6.05
N LYS A 115 13.64 5.56 -6.15
CA LYS A 115 14.52 5.48 -7.31
C LYS A 115 14.61 4.03 -7.72
N SER A 116 14.23 3.74 -8.96
CA SER A 116 14.25 2.38 -9.50
C SER A 116 14.93 2.32 -10.86
N THR A 117 15.47 1.14 -11.17
CA THR A 117 15.98 0.81 -12.50
C THR A 117 15.38 -0.54 -12.89
N GLN A 118 14.61 -0.54 -13.96
CA GLN A 118 14.04 -1.74 -14.57
C GLN A 118 14.79 -2.03 -15.87
N ILE A 119 15.08 -3.28 -16.14
CA ILE A 119 15.71 -3.74 -17.38
C ILE A 119 14.77 -4.78 -18.00
N ASP A 120 14.26 -4.46 -19.19
CA ASP A 120 13.40 -5.33 -19.97
C ASP A 120 14.17 -5.78 -21.21
N ASN A 121 14.34 -7.09 -21.35
CA ASN A 121 14.96 -7.70 -22.52
C ASN A 121 13.88 -8.43 -23.32
N THR A 122 13.72 -8.06 -24.59
CA THR A 122 12.78 -8.66 -25.52
C THR A 122 13.56 -9.17 -26.73
N THR A 123 13.37 -10.43 -27.08
CA THR A 123 13.91 -11.00 -28.33
C THR A 123 12.73 -11.44 -29.20
N GLU A 124 12.74 -11.01 -30.44
CA GLU A 124 11.73 -11.34 -31.44
C GLU A 124 12.41 -11.93 -32.67
N THR A 125 11.86 -13.01 -33.16
CA THR A 125 12.32 -13.66 -34.41
C THR A 125 11.15 -13.75 -35.38
N VAL A 126 11.29 -13.10 -36.54
CA VAL A 126 10.29 -13.10 -37.60
C VAL A 126 10.78 -13.95 -38.75
N TYR A 127 10.04 -15.00 -39.08
CA TYR A 127 10.31 -15.91 -40.21
C TYR A 127 9.56 -15.44 -41.44
N LEU A 128 10.30 -15.00 -42.46
CA LEU A 128 9.78 -14.66 -43.77
C LEU A 128 10.17 -15.77 -44.78
N PRO A 129 9.47 -15.90 -45.93
CA PRO A 129 9.73 -16.98 -46.91
C PRO A 129 11.19 -17.02 -47.45
N GLN A 130 11.89 -15.88 -47.43
CA GLN A 130 13.24 -15.73 -48.00
C GLN A 130 14.29 -15.30 -46.99
N GLN A 131 13.90 -14.94 -45.75
CA GLN A 131 14.84 -14.49 -44.71
C GLN A 131 14.25 -14.62 -43.33
N THR A 132 15.11 -14.75 -42.32
CA THR A 132 14.76 -14.65 -40.92
C THR A 132 15.28 -13.33 -40.38
N ILE A 133 14.44 -12.57 -39.69
CA ILE A 133 14.80 -11.32 -39.03
C ILE A 133 14.85 -11.58 -37.53
N GLU A 134 16.00 -11.37 -36.93
CA GLU A 134 16.18 -11.41 -35.49
C GLU A 134 16.30 -9.99 -34.92
N SER A 135 15.50 -9.68 -33.94
CA SER A 135 15.55 -8.40 -33.23
C SER A 135 15.68 -8.66 -31.74
N ALA A 136 16.70 -8.07 -31.14
CA ALA A 136 16.87 -8.04 -29.69
C ALA A 136 16.77 -6.59 -29.21
N LYS A 137 15.96 -6.37 -28.19
CA LYS A 137 15.71 -5.05 -27.61
C LYS A 137 15.99 -5.09 -26.12
N GLU A 138 16.89 -4.25 -25.66
CA GLU A 138 17.12 -3.98 -24.24
C GLU A 138 16.59 -2.57 -23.94
N ARG A 139 15.66 -2.48 -23.01
CA ARG A 139 15.12 -1.23 -22.51
C ARG A 139 15.49 -1.09 -21.03
N ARG A 140 16.12 0.02 -20.68
CA ARG A 140 16.45 0.36 -19.30
C ARG A 140 15.60 1.55 -18.87
N THR A 141 14.66 1.35 -17.98
CA THR A 141 13.84 2.41 -17.42
C THR A 141 14.44 2.86 -16.10
N HIS A 142 14.88 4.11 -16.05
CA HIS A 142 15.32 4.77 -14.83
C HIS A 142 14.19 5.67 -14.34
N SER A 143 13.63 5.36 -13.19
CA SER A 143 12.52 6.12 -12.61
C SER A 143 12.95 6.75 -11.29
N LYS A 144 12.59 8.02 -11.08
CA LYS A 144 12.75 8.74 -9.81
C LYS A 144 11.42 9.41 -9.49
N GLY A 145 10.93 9.24 -8.28
CA GLY A 145 9.64 9.79 -7.91
C GLY A 145 9.55 10.19 -6.45
N ASN A 146 8.66 11.12 -6.20
CA ASN A 146 8.24 11.53 -4.87
C ASN A 146 6.75 11.28 -4.75
N ILE A 147 6.32 10.75 -3.60
CA ILE A 147 4.92 10.49 -3.30
C ILE A 147 4.63 11.11 -1.96
N LEU A 148 3.61 11.95 -1.89
CA LEU A 148 3.03 12.47 -0.66
C LEU A 148 1.65 11.85 -0.47
N ASN A 149 1.45 11.16 0.63
CA ASN A 149 0.20 10.56 1.03
C ASN A 149 -0.36 11.30 2.24
N CYS A 150 -1.67 11.51 2.26
CA CYS A 150 -2.37 12.04 3.41
C CYS A 150 -3.62 11.23 3.65
N PHE A 151 -3.78 10.79 4.88
CA PHE A 151 -4.98 10.12 5.36
C PHE A 151 -5.48 10.84 6.60
N TYR A 152 -6.77 11.16 6.64
CA TYR A 152 -7.44 11.73 7.80
C TYR A 152 -8.75 11.02 8.03
N SER A 153 -9.01 10.64 9.27
CA SER A 153 -10.34 10.19 9.69
C SER A 153 -10.75 10.86 11.00
N MET A 154 -12.03 11.17 11.10
CA MET A 154 -12.67 11.67 12.30
C MET A 154 -13.91 10.84 12.59
N ASP A 155 -14.00 10.29 13.78
CA ASP A 155 -15.16 9.59 14.28
C ASP A 155 -15.77 10.31 15.47
N TRP A 156 -17.08 10.51 15.46
CA TRP A 156 -17.83 11.11 16.53
C TRP A 156 -18.89 10.13 17.09
N ASP A 157 -18.70 9.72 18.34
CA ASP A 157 -19.66 8.89 19.08
C ASP A 157 -20.76 9.80 19.67
N ILE A 158 -21.85 10.01 18.93
CA ILE A 158 -22.98 10.86 19.35
C ILE A 158 -23.61 10.29 20.62
N ASN A 159 -23.88 8.98 20.58
CA ASN A 159 -24.39 8.20 21.72
C ASN A 159 -24.02 6.72 21.57
N LYS A 160 -24.45 5.85 22.50
CA LYS A 160 -24.14 4.41 22.48
C LYS A 160 -24.65 3.65 21.24
N ARG A 161 -25.59 4.22 20.48
CA ARG A 161 -26.21 3.58 19.31
C ARG A 161 -25.87 4.28 17.99
N HIS A 162 -25.40 5.52 18.04
CA HIS A 162 -25.15 6.32 16.84
C HIS A 162 -23.74 6.91 16.86
N SER A 163 -23.03 6.74 15.79
CA SER A 163 -21.75 7.38 15.52
C SER A 163 -21.76 7.91 14.09
N MET A 164 -20.99 8.93 13.84
CA MET A 164 -20.76 9.54 12.53
C MET A 164 -19.26 9.70 12.30
N GLY A 165 -18.80 9.46 11.09
CA GLY A 165 -17.40 9.63 10.74
C GLY A 165 -17.22 10.28 9.38
N ILE A 166 -16.06 10.90 9.19
CA ILE A 166 -15.57 11.46 7.93
C ILE A 166 -14.20 10.89 7.69
N GLN A 167 -13.94 10.51 6.46
CA GLN A 167 -12.64 10.01 6.02
C GLN A 167 -12.20 10.75 4.76
N TYR A 168 -10.93 11.11 4.72
CA TYR A 168 -10.29 11.72 3.56
C TYR A 168 -8.99 10.97 3.25
N THR A 169 -8.76 10.67 1.98
CA THR A 169 -7.50 10.11 1.48
C THR A 169 -7.04 10.95 0.31
N GLY A 170 -5.81 11.41 0.35
CA GLY A 170 -5.17 12.19 -0.71
C GLY A 170 -3.80 11.63 -1.06
N ASN A 171 -3.47 11.67 -2.34
CA ASN A 171 -2.16 11.29 -2.87
C ASN A 171 -1.71 12.31 -3.92
N VAL A 172 -0.47 12.73 -3.81
CA VAL A 172 0.21 13.54 -4.83
C VAL A 172 1.52 12.85 -5.18
N SER A 173 1.71 12.53 -6.46
CA SER A 173 2.93 11.90 -6.94
C SER A 173 3.55 12.68 -8.11
N ARG A 174 4.87 12.72 -8.13
CA ARG A 174 5.64 13.21 -9.26
C ARG A 174 6.71 12.19 -9.59
N THR A 175 6.75 11.73 -10.83
CA THR A 175 7.71 10.73 -11.30
C THR A 175 8.34 11.22 -12.59
N ASN A 176 9.66 11.16 -12.65
CA ASN A 176 10.44 11.42 -13.85
C ASN A 176 11.05 10.12 -14.34
N GLU A 177 10.88 9.82 -15.62
CA GLU A 177 11.36 8.59 -16.23
C GLU A 177 12.29 8.88 -17.40
N HIS A 178 13.36 8.09 -17.49
CA HIS A 178 14.29 8.10 -18.59
C HIS A 178 14.45 6.69 -19.13
N GLU A 179 14.13 6.49 -20.40
CA GLU A 179 14.08 5.17 -21.04
C GLU A 179 15.05 5.07 -22.23
N PRO A 180 16.36 4.87 -22.01
CA PRO A 180 17.26 4.47 -23.10
C PRO A 180 16.90 3.07 -23.58
N THR A 181 16.75 2.93 -24.89
CA THR A 181 16.46 1.66 -25.54
C THR A 181 17.57 1.36 -26.55
N LEU A 182 18.16 0.19 -26.44
CA LEU A 182 19.08 -0.38 -27.42
C LEU A 182 18.36 -1.47 -28.19
N GLN A 183 18.32 -1.36 -29.50
CA GLN A 183 17.75 -2.39 -30.36
C GLN A 183 18.81 -2.86 -31.36
N THR A 184 18.97 -4.15 -31.45
CA THR A 184 19.82 -4.81 -32.44
C THR A 184 18.91 -5.52 -33.44
N MET A 185 19.12 -5.28 -34.73
CA MET A 185 18.38 -5.92 -35.79
C MET A 185 19.39 -6.50 -36.80
N ASN A 186 19.35 -7.83 -36.98
CA ASN A 186 20.30 -8.57 -37.85
C ASN A 186 21.78 -8.18 -37.60
N GLY A 187 22.16 -7.96 -36.35
CA GLY A 187 23.51 -7.56 -35.95
C GLY A 187 23.83 -6.06 -36.02
N ASN A 188 22.92 -5.20 -36.51
CA ASN A 188 23.10 -3.75 -36.50
C ASN A 188 22.44 -3.14 -35.26
N GLU A 189 23.17 -2.27 -34.57
CA GLU A 189 22.70 -1.61 -33.35
C GLU A 189 22.04 -0.26 -33.68
N MET A 190 20.90 0.00 -33.05
CA MET A 190 20.19 1.29 -33.05
C MET A 190 19.85 1.68 -31.61
N ALA A 191 20.15 2.91 -31.21
CA ALA A 191 19.86 3.45 -29.89
C ALA A 191 18.73 4.49 -29.95
N PHE A 192 17.76 4.36 -29.05
CA PHE A 192 16.66 5.29 -28.89
C PHE A 192 16.66 5.85 -27.46
N PHE A 193 16.32 7.12 -27.32
CA PHE A 193 16.21 7.78 -26.02
C PHE A 193 14.85 8.43 -25.90
N GLN A 194 14.15 8.12 -24.83
CA GLN A 194 12.86 8.74 -24.51
C GLN A 194 12.90 9.32 -23.10
N TRP A 195 12.44 10.57 -22.98
CA TRP A 195 12.28 11.27 -21.71
C TRP A 195 10.79 11.50 -21.47
N LYS A 196 10.35 11.25 -20.23
CA LYS A 196 9.02 11.59 -19.75
C LYS A 196 9.17 12.33 -18.41
N ASP A 197 8.59 13.50 -18.32
CA ASP A 197 8.53 14.35 -17.14
C ASP A 197 7.18 14.24 -16.44
#